data_2b059d409d043a68f95f6144a0258bdf
#
_entry.id   2b059d409d043a68f95f6144a0258bdf
#
_cell.length_a   1.000
_cell.length_b   1.000
_cell.length_c   1.000
_cell.angle_alpha   90.00
_cell.angle_beta   90.00
_cell.angle_gamma   90.00
#
_symmetry.space_group_name_H-M   'P 1'
#
loop_
_entity.id
_entity.type
_entity.pdbx_description
1 polymer ?
#
loop_
_entity_poly.entity_id
_entity_poly.type
_entity_poly.pdbx_seq_one_letter_code
_entity_poly.pdbx_strand_id
1 'polypeptide(L)'
;MSGPVVAGVDGSRRSLTAAEWAAREAARRGVALRLVHACPPLPRRVSPVPGVDAWQNVGEQMLGQTVADFRARLPELGIDGEHTAAEPAEALLTA
;
A
#
# COMPACT_ATOMS: atom_id res chain seq x y z
N MET A 1 -9.03 -16.71 -14.22
CA MET A 1 -9.60 -15.62 -13.48
C MET A 1 -8.51 -14.72 -12.93
N SER A 2 -8.59 -13.46 -13.24
CA SER A 2 -7.52 -12.56 -12.85
C SER A 2 -7.93 -11.70 -11.69
N GLY A 3 -7.28 -11.85 -10.55
CA GLY A 3 -7.46 -10.95 -9.43
C GLY A 3 -6.64 -9.68 -9.63
N PRO A 4 -6.73 -8.72 -8.71
CA PRO A 4 -5.94 -7.50 -8.81
C PRO A 4 -4.45 -7.78 -8.70
N VAL A 5 -3.66 -6.88 -9.26
CA VAL A 5 -2.21 -6.89 -9.01
C VAL A 5 -2.00 -6.17 -7.69
N VAL A 6 -1.21 -6.73 -6.79
CA VAL A 6 -0.98 -6.17 -5.47
C VAL A 6 0.47 -5.72 -5.34
N ALA A 7 0.68 -4.53 -4.81
CA ALA A 7 2.02 -4.01 -4.57
C ALA A 7 2.10 -3.39 -3.19
N GLY A 8 3.19 -3.67 -2.49
CA GLY A 8 3.44 -3.08 -1.18
C GLY A 8 4.13 -1.73 -1.33
N VAL A 9 3.71 -0.74 -0.56
CA VAL A 9 4.33 0.57 -0.56
C VAL A 9 4.70 0.96 0.87
N ASP A 10 5.89 1.50 1.04
CA ASP A 10 6.38 1.94 2.33
C ASP A 10 6.90 3.39 2.28
N GLY A 11 6.64 4.08 1.18
CA GLY A 11 7.10 5.44 0.98
C GLY A 11 8.49 5.55 0.38
N SER A 12 9.22 4.44 0.28
CA SER A 12 10.55 4.47 -0.31
C SER A 12 10.47 4.57 -1.83
N ARG A 13 11.54 5.07 -2.43
CA ARG A 13 11.61 5.13 -3.89
C ARG A 13 11.53 3.75 -4.51
N ARG A 14 12.14 2.76 -3.87
CA ARG A 14 12.11 1.39 -4.36
C ARG A 14 10.69 0.84 -4.41
N SER A 15 9.91 1.08 -3.36
CA SER A 15 8.53 0.59 -3.34
C SER A 15 7.67 1.33 -4.35
N LEU A 16 7.91 2.63 -4.56
CA LEU A 16 7.17 3.38 -5.57
C LEU A 16 7.48 2.90 -6.97
N THR A 17 8.75 2.56 -7.24
CA THR A 17 9.13 2.01 -8.54
C THR A 17 8.45 0.66 -8.77
N ALA A 18 8.41 -0.19 -7.75
CA ALA A 18 7.72 -1.48 -7.85
C ALA A 18 6.22 -1.28 -8.07
N ALA A 19 5.61 -0.30 -7.40
CA ALA A 19 4.20 0.00 -7.58
C ALA A 19 3.90 0.50 -8.99
N GLU A 20 4.79 1.30 -9.57
CA GLU A 20 4.63 1.75 -10.95
C GLU A 20 4.68 0.59 -11.93
N TRP A 21 5.60 -0.35 -11.72
CA TRP A 21 5.66 -1.55 -12.53
C TRP A 21 4.37 -2.35 -12.40
N ALA A 22 3.89 -2.50 -11.16
CA ALA A 22 2.65 -3.23 -10.91
C ALA A 22 1.45 -2.56 -11.59
N ALA A 23 1.44 -1.22 -11.61
CA ALA A 23 0.37 -0.47 -12.28
C ALA A 23 0.35 -0.76 -13.78
N ARG A 24 1.53 -0.79 -14.41
CA ARG A 24 1.61 -1.12 -15.84
C ARG A 24 1.15 -2.55 -16.09
N GLU A 25 1.52 -3.46 -15.20
CA GLU A 25 1.11 -4.84 -15.31
C GLU A 25 -0.40 -4.99 -15.16
N ALA A 26 -0.99 -4.28 -14.21
CA ALA A 26 -2.43 -4.30 -14.00
C ALA A 26 -3.16 -3.76 -15.24
N ALA A 27 -2.65 -2.67 -15.80
CA ALA A 27 -3.24 -2.11 -17.02
C ALA A 27 -3.14 -3.09 -18.19
N ARG A 28 -1.99 -3.75 -18.32
CA ARG A 28 -1.80 -4.72 -19.39
C ARG A 28 -2.75 -5.91 -19.27
N ARG A 29 -3.03 -6.33 -18.04
CA ARG A 29 -3.91 -7.46 -17.79
C ARG A 29 -5.38 -7.07 -17.72
N GLY A 30 -5.69 -5.78 -17.70
CA GLY A 30 -7.06 -5.31 -17.57
C GLY A 30 -7.66 -5.57 -16.20
N VAL A 31 -6.83 -5.53 -15.14
CA VAL A 31 -7.28 -5.75 -13.77
C VAL A 31 -6.93 -4.54 -12.90
N ALA A 32 -7.51 -4.50 -11.71
CA ALA A 32 -7.23 -3.40 -10.77
C ALA A 32 -5.85 -3.52 -10.13
N LEU A 33 -5.36 -2.41 -9.61
CA LEU A 33 -4.14 -2.36 -8.82
C LEU A 33 -4.53 -2.13 -7.36
N ARG A 34 -3.97 -2.91 -6.46
CA ARG A 34 -4.15 -2.70 -5.04
C ARG A 34 -2.81 -2.35 -4.41
N LEU A 35 -2.74 -1.19 -3.76
CA LEU A 35 -1.55 -0.76 -3.05
C LEU A 35 -1.74 -1.04 -1.57
N VAL A 36 -0.79 -1.71 -0.95
CA VAL A 36 -0.88 -2.12 0.44
C VAL A 36 0.24 -1.50 1.24
N HIS A 37 -0.09 -0.85 2.33
CA HIS A 37 0.90 -0.37 3.30
C HIS A 37 0.72 -1.17 4.58
N ALA A 38 1.74 -1.94 4.94
CA ALA A 38 1.72 -2.73 6.16
C ALA A 38 2.51 -2.01 7.24
N CYS A 39 1.87 -1.88 8.40
CA CYS A 39 2.49 -1.26 9.56
C CYS A 39 2.81 -2.39 10.52
N PRO A 40 4.07 -2.72 10.77
CA PRO A 40 4.41 -3.84 11.66
C PRO A 40 3.81 -3.67 13.04
N PRO A 41 3.40 -4.74 13.70
CA PRO A 41 2.89 -4.63 15.06
C PRO A 41 3.97 -4.14 16.01
N LEU A 42 3.57 -3.30 16.95
CA LEU A 42 4.51 -2.79 17.92
C LEU A 42 4.92 -3.85 18.93
N PRO A 43 6.13 -3.77 19.44
CA PRO A 43 6.56 -4.66 20.49
C PRO A 43 5.64 -4.53 21.68
N ARG A 44 5.27 -5.71 22.16
CA ARG A 44 4.36 -5.69 23.18
C ARG A 44 4.74 -5.14 24.46
N ARG A 45 5.85 -4.78 24.78
CA ARG A 45 6.18 -4.29 26.00
C ARG A 45 5.76 -2.98 26.21
N VAL A 46 4.92 -2.61 26.47
CA VAL A 46 4.84 -1.45 26.82
C VAL A 46 3.78 -0.67 26.91
N SER A 47 3.78 0.08 27.71
CA SER A 47 2.97 1.18 27.86
C SER A 47 2.82 1.86 26.56
N PRO A 48 1.74 2.49 26.27
CA PRO A 48 1.53 3.20 25.03
C PRO A 48 2.67 4.16 24.76
N VAL A 49 3.28 4.03 23.62
CA VAL A 49 4.37 4.92 23.23
C VAL A 49 3.77 6.17 22.64
N PRO A 50 4.11 7.35 23.18
CA PRO A 50 3.62 8.59 22.59
C PRO A 50 3.99 8.66 21.13
N GLY A 51 3.04 9.04 20.29
CA GLY A 51 3.31 9.20 18.87
C GLY A 51 2.97 7.99 18.01
N VAL A 52 2.54 6.88 18.60
CA VAL A 52 2.17 5.70 17.82
C VAL A 52 1.05 6.01 16.84
N ASP A 53 0.03 6.71 17.32
CA ASP A 53 -1.09 7.07 16.44
C ASP A 53 -0.64 8.00 15.34
N ALA A 54 0.26 8.94 15.65
CA ALA A 54 0.77 9.85 14.66
C ALA A 54 1.56 9.09 13.58
N TRP A 55 2.31 8.09 13.99
CA TRP A 55 3.09 7.29 13.04
C TRP A 55 2.18 6.48 12.12
N GLN A 56 1.11 5.90 12.65
CA GLN A 56 0.15 5.19 11.85
C GLN A 56 -0.58 6.14 10.90
N ASN A 57 -0.90 7.35 11.36
CA ASN A 57 -1.53 8.35 10.52
C ASN A 57 -0.63 8.78 9.36
N VAL A 58 0.67 8.88 9.61
CA VAL A 58 1.63 9.20 8.54
C VAL A 58 1.59 8.13 7.46
N GLY A 59 1.54 6.86 7.86
CA GLY A 59 1.45 5.76 6.91
C GLY A 59 0.16 5.80 6.09
N GLU A 60 -0.97 6.07 6.75
CA GLU A 60 -2.24 6.20 6.05
C GLU A 60 -2.25 7.36 5.09
N GLN A 61 -1.69 8.50 5.49
CA GLN A 61 -1.60 9.67 4.62
C GLN A 61 -0.71 9.40 3.42
N MET A 62 0.41 8.73 3.64
CA MET A 62 1.32 8.39 2.57
C MET A 62 0.62 7.48 1.55
N LEU A 63 -0.09 6.47 2.04
CA LEU A 63 -0.81 5.56 1.16
C LEU A 63 -1.89 6.31 0.39
N GLY A 64 -2.66 7.17 1.07
CA GLY A 64 -3.72 7.95 0.42
C GLY A 64 -3.17 8.86 -0.67
N GLN A 65 -2.03 9.51 -0.41
CA GLN A 65 -1.41 10.36 -1.41
C GLN A 65 -0.89 9.56 -2.59
N THR A 66 -0.31 8.38 -2.33
CA THR A 66 0.18 7.52 -3.40
C THR A 66 -0.97 7.04 -4.28
N VAL A 67 -2.08 6.62 -3.67
CA VAL A 67 -3.25 6.19 -4.41
C VAL A 67 -3.80 7.34 -5.26
N ALA A 68 -3.92 8.54 -4.65
CA ALA A 68 -4.43 9.71 -5.36
C ALA A 68 -3.55 10.07 -6.55
N ASP A 69 -2.23 10.03 -6.37
CA ASP A 69 -1.27 10.33 -7.42
C ASP A 69 -1.39 9.34 -8.59
N PHE A 70 -1.49 8.06 -8.27
CA PHE A 70 -1.63 7.03 -9.28
C PHE A 70 -2.97 7.16 -10.01
N ARG A 71 -4.05 7.46 -9.28
CA ARG A 71 -5.36 7.67 -9.91
C ARG A 71 -5.35 8.86 -10.87
N ALA A 72 -4.62 9.92 -10.50
CA ALA A 72 -4.52 11.09 -11.36
C ALA A 72 -3.76 10.78 -12.65
N ARG A 73 -2.71 9.96 -12.54
CA ARG A 73 -1.90 9.61 -13.71
C ARG A 73 -2.50 8.50 -14.55
N LEU A 74 -3.29 7.64 -13.95
CA LEU A 74 -3.86 6.46 -14.60
C LEU A 74 -5.37 6.40 -14.35
N PRO A 75 -6.14 7.36 -14.88
CA PRO A 75 -7.55 7.47 -14.53
C PRO A 75 -8.41 6.28 -14.97
N GLU A 76 -7.95 5.50 -15.91
CA GLU A 76 -8.72 4.35 -16.38
C GLU A 76 -8.42 3.08 -15.58
N LEU A 77 -7.41 3.12 -14.72
CA LEU A 77 -7.04 1.96 -13.94
C LEU A 77 -7.74 2.01 -12.59
N GLY A 78 -8.38 0.91 -12.19
CA GLY A 78 -8.95 0.81 -10.85
C GLY A 78 -7.83 0.70 -9.83
N ILE A 79 -7.78 1.60 -8.86
CA ILE A 79 -6.71 1.62 -7.87
C ILE A 79 -7.32 1.74 -6.48
N ASP A 80 -6.96 0.81 -5.60
CA ASP A 80 -7.38 0.84 -4.21
C ASP A 80 -6.16 0.83 -3.31
N GLY A 81 -6.31 1.36 -2.10
CA GLY A 81 -5.28 1.31 -1.08
C GLY A 81 -5.78 0.58 0.15
N GLU A 82 -4.91 -0.19 0.78
CA GLU A 82 -5.23 -0.87 2.02
C GLU A 82 -4.11 -0.67 3.02
N HIS A 83 -4.46 -0.19 4.21
CA HIS A 83 -3.51 -0.01 5.30
C HIS A 83 -3.78 -1.09 6.33
N THR A 84 -2.76 -1.84 6.68
CA THR A 84 -2.93 -2.95 7.61
C THR A 84 -1.83 -2.96 8.65
N ALA A 85 -2.12 -3.50 9.82
CA ALA A 85 -1.14 -3.64 10.90
C ALA A 85 -0.47 -5.00 10.90
N ALA A 86 -0.43 -5.68 9.77
CA ALA A 86 0.23 -6.97 9.64
C ALA A 86 1.64 -6.80 9.08
N GLU A 87 2.43 -7.86 9.17
CA GLU A 87 3.72 -7.84 8.51
C GLU A 87 3.52 -7.70 7.01
N PRO A 88 4.40 -6.99 6.30
CA PRO A 88 4.21 -6.78 4.87
C PRO A 88 3.98 -8.05 4.06
N ALA A 89 4.70 -9.12 4.37
CA ALA A 89 4.53 -10.36 3.65
C ALA A 89 3.13 -10.95 3.85
N GLU A 90 2.62 -10.89 5.08
CA GLU A 90 1.29 -11.38 5.37
C GLU A 90 0.23 -10.53 4.68
N ALA A 91 0.41 -9.21 4.69
CA ALA A 91 -0.52 -8.32 4.03
C ALA A 91 -0.62 -8.63 2.53
N LEU A 92 0.51 -8.88 1.89
CA LEU A 92 0.51 -9.19 0.47
C LEU A 92 -0.11 -10.55 0.19
N LEU A 93 0.04 -11.51 1.10
CA LEU A 93 -0.54 -12.82 0.90
C LEU A 93 -2.05 -12.83 1.12
N THR A 94 -2.54 -11.95 1.98
CA THR A 94 -3.97 -11.91 2.29
C THR A 94 -4.74 -10.88 1.46
N ALA A 95 -4.05 -10.04 0.78
CA ALA A 95 -4.68 -9.04 -0.08
C ALA A 95 -5.11 -9.68 -1.40
#